data_02af28ce2fd2444626a015cadaa06bb5
#
_entry.id   02af28ce2fd2444626a015cadaa06bb5
#
_cell.length_a   1.000
_cell.length_b   1.000
_cell.length_c   1.000
_cell.angle_alpha   90.00
_cell.angle_beta   90.00
_cell.angle_gamma   90.00
#
_symmetry.space_group_name_H-M   'P 1'
#
loop_
_entity.id
_entity.type
_entity.pdbx_description
1 polymer ?
#
loop_
_entity_poly.entity_id
_entity_poly.type
_entity_poly.pdbx_seq_one_letter_code
_entity_poly.pdbx_strand_id
1 'polypeptide(L)'
;LLAVAGGAAGAAVINGINERWKFKANRKAVKEDRAEAKADKTDELSKTLADLQGQLKVLKTSDTAQAEALRLILLDRVLYLGRGYIKAGEISYDDRRRFHAMHNCYHSGLGGNGDADLVVAAVDELPLKK
;
A
#
# COMPACT_ATOMS: atom_id res chain seq x y z
N LEU A 1 4.61 -4.66 -82.89
CA LEU A 1 5.82 -4.26 -82.17
C LEU A 1 5.51 -3.26 -81.03
N LEU A 2 4.61 -2.31 -81.19
CA LEU A 2 4.21 -1.35 -80.16
C LEU A 2 3.40 -1.95 -79.03
N ALA A 3 2.63 -3.06 -79.23
CA ALA A 3 1.84 -3.77 -78.24
C ALA A 3 2.68 -4.53 -77.23
N VAL A 4 3.89 -4.95 -77.60
CA VAL A 4 4.79 -5.71 -76.68
C VAL A 4 5.48 -4.79 -75.69
N ALA A 5 5.83 -3.55 -76.06
CA ALA A 5 6.44 -2.58 -75.17
C ALA A 5 5.44 -1.99 -74.13
N GLY A 6 4.17 -1.84 -74.54
CA GLY A 6 3.10 -1.42 -73.61
C GLY A 6 2.73 -2.47 -72.54
N GLY A 7 2.84 -3.77 -72.85
CA GLY A 7 2.56 -4.86 -71.94
C GLY A 7 3.59 -4.94 -70.79
N ALA A 8 4.86 -4.78 -71.11
CA ALA A 8 5.92 -4.81 -70.07
C ALA A 8 5.85 -3.59 -69.14
N ALA A 9 5.56 -2.40 -69.60
CA ALA A 9 5.38 -1.20 -68.80
C ALA A 9 4.12 -1.29 -67.91
N GLY A 10 3.02 -1.83 -68.45
CA GLY A 10 1.78 -2.06 -67.69
C GLY A 10 1.97 -3.05 -66.56
N ALA A 11 2.69 -4.16 -66.78
CA ALA A 11 2.97 -5.15 -65.75
C ALA A 11 3.84 -4.58 -64.60
N ALA A 12 4.85 -3.74 -64.94
CA ALA A 12 5.68 -3.11 -63.94
C ALA A 12 4.90 -2.11 -63.05
N VAL A 13 3.98 -1.32 -63.66
CA VAL A 13 3.09 -0.42 -62.92
C VAL A 13 2.13 -1.18 -61.99
N ILE A 14 1.50 -2.25 -62.47
CA ILE A 14 0.60 -3.10 -61.70
C ILE A 14 1.35 -3.74 -60.53
N ASN A 15 2.55 -4.26 -60.72
CA ASN A 15 3.38 -4.79 -59.61
C ASN A 15 3.74 -3.76 -58.60
N GLY A 16 4.12 -2.52 -59.02
CA GLY A 16 4.40 -1.43 -58.10
C GLY A 16 3.17 -1.01 -57.27
N ILE A 17 1.99 -1.01 -57.87
CA ILE A 17 0.73 -0.74 -57.17
C ILE A 17 0.44 -1.88 -56.17
N ASN A 18 0.57 -3.14 -56.53
CA ASN A 18 0.36 -4.31 -55.65
C ASN A 18 1.33 -4.29 -54.46
N GLU A 19 2.60 -3.93 -54.66
CA GLU A 19 3.57 -3.83 -53.56
C GLU A 19 3.21 -2.69 -52.60
N ARG A 20 2.75 -1.55 -53.10
CA ARG A 20 2.26 -0.45 -52.26
C ARG A 20 1.02 -0.84 -51.44
N TRP A 21 0.09 -1.56 -52.03
CA TRP A 21 -1.10 -2.07 -51.30
C TRP A 21 -0.73 -3.07 -50.23
N LYS A 22 0.15 -4.02 -50.50
CA LYS A 22 0.67 -4.98 -49.52
C LYS A 22 1.38 -4.26 -48.39
N PHE A 23 2.19 -3.25 -48.69
CA PHE A 23 2.91 -2.47 -47.69
C PHE A 23 1.95 -1.68 -46.78
N LYS A 24 0.91 -1.06 -47.35
CA LYS A 24 -0.13 -0.39 -46.56
C LYS A 24 -0.92 -1.34 -45.68
N ALA A 25 -1.33 -2.48 -46.21
CA ALA A 25 -2.05 -3.51 -45.47
C ALA A 25 -1.20 -4.05 -44.30
N ASN A 26 0.07 -4.31 -44.54
CA ASN A 26 1.01 -4.77 -43.54
C ASN A 26 1.23 -3.74 -42.43
N ARG A 27 1.38 -2.47 -42.79
CA ARG A 27 1.48 -1.38 -41.79
C ARG A 27 0.21 -1.22 -40.94
N LYS A 28 -0.96 -1.45 -41.53
CA LYS A 28 -2.24 -1.41 -40.81
C LYS A 28 -2.33 -2.57 -39.84
N ALA A 29 -2.04 -3.80 -40.28
CA ALA A 29 -2.02 -4.98 -39.44
C ALA A 29 -1.05 -4.83 -38.25
N VAL A 30 0.17 -4.37 -38.48
CA VAL A 30 1.15 -4.12 -37.40
C VAL A 30 0.67 -3.05 -36.41
N LYS A 31 -0.07 -2.04 -36.85
CA LYS A 31 -0.66 -1.04 -35.97
C LYS A 31 -1.79 -1.62 -35.11
N GLU A 32 -2.64 -2.45 -35.71
CA GLU A 32 -3.74 -3.14 -35.03
C GLU A 32 -3.19 -4.10 -33.97
N ASP A 33 -2.23 -4.97 -34.34
CA ASP A 33 -1.54 -5.88 -33.40
C ASP A 33 -0.90 -5.12 -32.22
N ARG A 34 -0.29 -3.98 -32.51
CA ARG A 34 0.30 -3.14 -31.46
C ARG A 34 -0.73 -2.48 -30.55
N ALA A 35 -1.88 -2.12 -31.10
CA ALA A 35 -2.98 -1.54 -30.33
C ALA A 35 -3.62 -2.59 -29.43
N GLU A 36 -3.84 -3.82 -29.94
CA GLU A 36 -4.35 -4.94 -29.14
C GLU A 36 -3.37 -5.33 -28.04
N ALA A 37 -2.08 -5.48 -28.35
CA ALA A 37 -1.05 -5.78 -27.34
C ALA A 37 -0.94 -4.71 -26.25
N LYS A 38 -1.19 -3.43 -26.57
CA LYS A 38 -1.25 -2.35 -25.58
C LYS A 38 -2.52 -2.43 -24.75
N ALA A 39 -3.66 -2.73 -25.35
CA ALA A 39 -4.93 -2.89 -24.66
C ALA A 39 -4.86 -4.05 -23.65
N ASP A 40 -4.31 -5.20 -24.07
CA ASP A 40 -4.12 -6.37 -23.21
C ASP A 40 -3.21 -6.05 -22.02
N LYS A 41 -2.09 -5.39 -22.24
CA LYS A 41 -1.19 -4.94 -21.16
C LYS A 41 -1.86 -3.96 -20.21
N THR A 42 -2.67 -3.06 -20.72
CA THR A 42 -3.41 -2.09 -19.90
C THR A 42 -4.44 -2.81 -19.03
N ASP A 43 -5.10 -3.80 -19.58
CA ASP A 43 -6.10 -4.62 -18.86
C ASP A 43 -5.45 -5.46 -17.77
N GLU A 44 -4.30 -6.08 -18.06
CA GLU A 44 -3.51 -6.85 -17.12
C GLU A 44 -2.99 -5.96 -15.96
N LEU A 45 -2.47 -4.78 -16.28
CA LEU A 45 -2.06 -3.79 -15.28
C LEU A 45 -3.22 -3.33 -14.41
N SER A 46 -4.39 -3.10 -15.01
CA SER A 46 -5.60 -2.70 -14.29
C SER A 46 -6.04 -3.78 -13.30
N LYS A 47 -6.01 -5.05 -13.70
CA LYS A 47 -6.30 -6.18 -12.82
C LYS A 47 -5.29 -6.29 -11.67
N THR A 48 -4.00 -6.15 -11.98
CA THR A 48 -2.93 -6.18 -10.97
C THR A 48 -3.08 -5.04 -9.96
N LEU A 49 -3.41 -3.83 -10.41
CA LEU A 49 -3.68 -2.68 -9.53
C LEU A 49 -4.89 -2.92 -8.63
N ALA A 50 -5.98 -3.47 -9.16
CA ALA A 50 -7.16 -3.79 -8.37
C ALA A 50 -6.87 -4.84 -7.30
N ASP A 51 -6.09 -5.87 -7.63
CA ASP A 51 -5.65 -6.90 -6.68
C ASP A 51 -4.75 -6.31 -5.58
N LEU A 52 -3.76 -5.49 -5.94
CA LEU A 52 -2.90 -4.80 -4.99
C LEU A 52 -3.69 -3.87 -4.06
N GLN A 53 -4.67 -3.14 -4.58
CA GLN A 53 -5.55 -2.29 -3.76
C GLN A 53 -6.37 -3.12 -2.78
N GLY A 54 -6.85 -4.29 -3.22
CA GLY A 54 -7.55 -5.25 -2.35
C GLY A 54 -6.66 -5.75 -1.23
N GLN A 55 -5.43 -6.17 -1.54
CA GLN A 55 -4.46 -6.64 -0.56
C GLN A 55 -4.07 -5.54 0.43
N LEU A 56 -3.85 -4.31 -0.03
CA LEU A 56 -3.58 -3.15 0.83
C LEU A 56 -4.73 -2.85 1.78
N LYS A 57 -5.97 -2.96 1.31
CA LYS A 57 -7.15 -2.77 2.16
C LYS A 57 -7.23 -3.82 3.27
N VAL A 58 -6.97 -5.09 2.96
CA VAL A 58 -6.94 -6.19 3.94
C VAL A 58 -5.83 -5.97 4.96
N LEU A 59 -4.60 -5.64 4.53
CA LEU A 59 -3.48 -5.33 5.41
C LEU A 59 -3.79 -4.17 6.34
N LYS A 60 -4.30 -3.07 5.80
CA LYS A 60 -4.67 -1.88 6.60
C LYS A 60 -5.73 -2.20 7.64
N THR A 61 -6.73 -3.01 7.31
CA THR A 61 -7.77 -3.44 8.26
C THR A 61 -7.17 -4.32 9.36
N SER A 62 -6.28 -5.25 9.01
CA SER A 62 -5.57 -6.10 9.96
C SER A 62 -4.68 -5.29 10.90
N ASP A 63 -3.89 -4.36 10.36
CA ASP A 63 -3.01 -3.49 11.16
C ASP A 63 -3.83 -2.62 12.12
N THR A 64 -4.98 -2.11 11.70
CA THR A 64 -5.87 -1.32 12.54
C THR A 64 -6.44 -2.16 13.69
N ALA A 65 -6.86 -3.40 13.42
CA ALA A 65 -7.37 -4.30 14.45
C ALA A 65 -6.27 -4.71 15.44
N GLN A 66 -5.05 -4.96 14.97
CA GLN A 66 -3.91 -5.27 15.83
C GLN A 66 -3.52 -4.08 16.70
N ALA A 67 -3.47 -2.88 16.13
CA ALA A 67 -3.18 -1.65 16.87
C ALA A 67 -4.22 -1.39 17.96
N GLU A 68 -5.50 -1.61 17.67
CA GLU A 68 -6.57 -1.48 18.65
C GLU A 68 -6.45 -2.51 19.78
N ALA A 69 -6.18 -3.77 19.46
CA ALA A 69 -5.95 -4.82 20.45
C ALA A 69 -4.75 -4.49 21.35
N LEU A 70 -3.63 -4.05 20.78
CA LEU A 70 -2.45 -3.62 21.54
C LEU A 70 -2.75 -2.40 22.41
N ARG A 71 -3.50 -1.44 21.91
CA ARG A 71 -3.93 -0.26 22.66
C ARG A 71 -4.72 -0.66 23.92
N LEU A 72 -5.69 -1.56 23.78
CA LEU A 72 -6.50 -2.04 24.90
C LEU A 72 -5.67 -2.82 25.90
N ILE A 73 -4.75 -3.69 25.44
CA ILE A 73 -3.85 -4.45 26.33
C ILE A 73 -2.91 -3.50 27.09
N LEU A 74 -2.34 -2.50 26.44
CA LEU A 74 -1.47 -1.52 27.08
C LEU A 74 -2.23 -0.66 28.09
N LEU A 75 -3.44 -0.24 27.76
CA LEU A 75 -4.29 0.51 28.69
C LEU A 75 -4.54 -0.29 29.96
N ASP A 76 -4.99 -1.54 29.82
CA ASP A 76 -5.22 -2.43 30.96
C ASP A 76 -3.95 -2.60 31.80
N ARG A 77 -2.80 -2.79 31.16
CA ARG A 77 -1.52 -2.96 31.85
C ARG A 77 -1.08 -1.71 32.59
N VAL A 78 -1.20 -0.54 31.99
CA VAL A 78 -0.88 0.75 32.62
C VAL A 78 -1.78 0.99 33.82
N LEU A 79 -3.07 0.78 33.69
CA LEU A 79 -4.02 0.93 34.81
C LEU A 79 -3.75 -0.05 35.93
N TYR A 80 -3.49 -1.31 35.61
CA TYR A 80 -3.19 -2.34 36.60
C TYR A 80 -1.92 -2.03 37.39
N LEU A 81 -0.82 -1.76 36.71
CA LEU A 81 0.46 -1.44 37.34
C LEU A 81 0.39 -0.13 38.12
N GLY A 82 -0.22 0.91 37.54
CA GLY A 82 -0.37 2.21 38.19
C GLY A 82 -1.13 2.11 39.49
N ARG A 83 -2.25 1.41 39.53
CA ARG A 83 -3.02 1.15 40.75
C ARG A 83 -2.21 0.37 41.77
N GLY A 84 -1.40 -0.59 41.32
CA GLY A 84 -0.49 -1.34 42.19
C GLY A 84 0.55 -0.44 42.87
N TYR A 85 1.17 0.45 42.15
CA TYR A 85 2.13 1.42 42.70
C TYR A 85 1.47 2.42 43.63
N ILE A 86 0.31 2.94 43.28
CA ILE A 86 -0.47 3.83 44.16
C ILE A 86 -0.81 3.13 45.50
N LYS A 87 -1.23 1.88 45.41
CA LYS A 87 -1.52 1.08 46.62
C LYS A 87 -0.28 0.83 47.48
N ALA A 88 0.88 0.62 46.83
CA ALA A 88 2.15 0.44 47.51
C ALA A 88 2.68 1.73 48.16
N GLY A 89 2.26 2.89 47.65
CA GLY A 89 2.65 4.21 48.14
C GLY A 89 4.06 4.64 47.78
N GLU A 90 4.78 3.87 46.99
CA GLU A 90 6.13 4.13 46.51
C GLU A 90 6.41 3.42 45.17
N ILE A 91 7.38 3.91 44.41
CA ILE A 91 7.77 3.30 43.15
C ILE A 91 9.29 3.40 42.97
N SER A 92 9.92 2.37 42.39
CA SER A 92 11.34 2.46 42.04
C SER A 92 11.56 3.34 40.81
N TYR A 93 12.77 3.89 40.66
CA TYR A 93 13.12 4.69 39.49
C TYR A 93 12.94 3.91 38.18
N ASP A 94 13.39 2.66 38.15
CA ASP A 94 13.28 1.80 36.96
C ASP A 94 11.83 1.45 36.61
N ASP A 95 11.00 1.21 37.62
CA ASP A 95 9.58 0.93 37.39
C ASP A 95 8.85 2.17 36.90
N ARG A 96 9.15 3.36 37.42
CA ARG A 96 8.60 4.61 36.92
C ARG A 96 8.97 4.82 35.46
N ARG A 97 10.22 4.62 35.09
CA ARG A 97 10.69 4.75 33.70
C ARG A 97 9.97 3.76 32.77
N ARG A 98 9.83 2.51 33.17
CA ARG A 98 9.10 1.49 32.39
C ARG A 98 7.62 1.81 32.27
N PHE A 99 7.02 2.29 33.34
CA PHE A 99 5.62 2.69 33.38
C PHE A 99 5.34 3.82 32.38
N HIS A 100 6.18 4.85 32.38
CA HIS A 100 6.08 5.95 31.40
C HIS A 100 6.30 5.49 29.97
N ALA A 101 7.24 4.57 29.73
CA ALA A 101 7.46 4.02 28.40
C ALA A 101 6.21 3.29 27.88
N MET A 102 5.53 2.51 28.71
CA MET A 102 4.26 1.85 28.35
C MET A 102 3.14 2.88 28.09
N HIS A 103 3.00 3.87 28.94
CA HIS A 103 2.02 4.95 28.74
C HIS A 103 2.28 5.72 27.45
N ASN A 104 3.52 6.06 27.16
CA ASN A 104 3.87 6.74 25.91
C ASN A 104 3.57 5.90 24.68
N CYS A 105 3.82 4.58 24.69
CA CYS A 105 3.39 3.69 23.63
C CYS A 105 1.88 3.68 23.46
N TYR A 106 1.12 3.64 24.54
CA TYR A 106 -0.33 3.69 24.50
C TYR A 106 -0.84 5.01 23.96
N HIS A 107 -0.39 6.12 24.51
CA HIS A 107 -0.93 7.45 24.21
C HIS A 107 -0.43 7.98 22.85
N SER A 108 0.88 8.03 22.66
CA SER A 108 1.48 8.64 21.47
C SER A 108 1.73 7.65 20.34
N GLY A 109 2.09 6.41 20.64
CA GLY A 109 2.38 5.38 19.64
C GLY A 109 1.12 4.78 19.01
N LEU A 110 0.10 4.48 19.81
CA LEU A 110 -1.13 3.81 19.37
C LEU A 110 -2.36 4.74 19.37
N GLY A 111 -2.18 6.03 19.61
CA GLY A 111 -3.27 7.00 19.60
C GLY A 111 -4.30 6.79 20.69
N GLY A 112 -3.87 6.37 21.88
CA GLY A 112 -4.73 6.22 23.04
C GLY A 112 -5.29 7.56 23.51
N ASN A 113 -6.41 7.51 24.22
CA ASN A 113 -7.05 8.67 24.84
C ASN A 113 -6.51 8.94 26.27
N GLY A 114 -7.12 9.89 26.98
CA GLY A 114 -6.76 10.27 28.34
C GLY A 114 -7.21 9.33 29.47
N ASP A 115 -7.67 8.11 29.18
CA ASP A 115 -8.21 7.18 30.17
C ASP A 115 -7.22 6.79 31.27
N ALA A 116 -5.91 6.83 30.96
CA ALA A 116 -4.85 6.54 31.93
C ALA A 116 -4.28 7.78 32.64
N ASP A 117 -4.62 9.00 32.24
CA ASP A 117 -3.95 10.22 32.68
C ASP A 117 -4.02 10.45 34.18
N LEU A 118 -5.16 10.18 34.82
CA LEU A 118 -5.33 10.30 36.26
C LEU A 118 -4.43 9.34 37.04
N VAL A 119 -4.29 8.11 36.56
CA VAL A 119 -3.43 7.10 37.18
C VAL A 119 -1.96 7.46 37.00
N VAL A 120 -1.59 7.94 35.82
CA VAL A 120 -0.22 8.40 35.53
C VAL A 120 0.15 9.59 36.43
N ALA A 121 -0.70 10.59 36.54
CA ALA A 121 -0.49 11.72 37.43
C ALA A 121 -0.31 11.30 38.89
N ALA A 122 -1.14 10.38 39.37
CA ALA A 122 -1.02 9.87 40.73
C ALA A 122 0.28 9.06 40.95
N VAL A 123 0.75 8.31 39.95
CA VAL A 123 2.04 7.60 40.01
C VAL A 123 3.22 8.57 40.04
N ASP A 124 3.11 9.69 39.34
CA ASP A 124 4.17 10.72 39.30
C ASP A 124 4.39 11.41 40.63
N GLU A 125 3.35 11.49 41.46
CA GLU A 125 3.43 12.07 42.83
C GLU A 125 4.02 11.07 43.85
N LEU A 126 4.19 9.82 43.53
CA LEU A 126 4.71 8.82 44.46
C LEU A 126 6.20 9.06 44.77
N PRO A 127 6.62 8.86 46.05
CA PRO A 127 8.04 8.94 46.40
C PRO A 127 8.80 7.75 45.77
N LEU A 128 10.07 7.99 45.45
CA LEU A 128 10.97 6.96 44.98
C LEU A 128 11.34 6.03 46.13
N LYS A 129 11.24 4.74 45.89
CA LYS A 129 11.71 3.71 46.79
C LYS A 129 13.22 3.85 47.00
N LYS A 130 13.63 3.88 48.26
CA LYS A 130 15.03 3.92 48.69
C LYS A 130 15.73 2.58 48.51
#